data_80df957494ccbcadc6e6f764374f4bdc
#
_entry.id   80df957494ccbcadc6e6f764374f4bdc
#
_cell.length_a   1.000
_cell.length_b   1.000
_cell.length_c   1.000
_cell.angle_alpha   90.00
_cell.angle_beta   90.00
_cell.angle_gamma   90.00
#
_symmetry.space_group_name_H-M   'P 1'
#
loop_
_entity.id
_entity.type
_entity.pdbx_description
1 polymer ?
#
loop_
_entity_poly.entity_id
_entity_poly.type
_entity_poly.pdbx_seq_one_letter_code
_entity_poly.pdbx_strand_id
1 'polypeptide(L)'
;MAVVSAASYQPGGAVAPDSLAALFGANLAGSTAWATLDQSGQLPTELAGTSVEVNGEAARLLYVSSSQINFVVPGDTATGTADVLVRNRATGAALSATMQVQNTAAAIFSADGSGKGPGAILNAVTNAAAPFLTVTPEITGSDQRTRLAVYATGLRYAGNSSRDSSMVNVAANVVATAKDAAGNSYTLTVEYAGPAPGYFGLDQVNLVLPADLDGAGVVSLFLTADTSTSNVVSFQMGSLPADSIRVAGLAFSPSYVNGGDSATLTVSLNGLARGIGFSVSLGSNSTAARPPFLVTVPAGKASLQVTIPTTPVTTVQTVVVTAQGETATLEIDPANALQVSGLSVTPTSVLGGRNVSATVTLTGTAPLGGVGVGISSDNSTAQPPAKVSVPFAASSASFSIPTSVVAASQTCIVTATLGRSSETAQFTAIPALQLALASSSVVGGSGNTVSGTVTIADGAPIIGATITLKSSDAAAPVPYSVSIPSGQTSASFTITTAAVTAARAVTISATYGNFKQSAALTVNPPGSATLTGVAVSPNRVTGGTSAAGTVTLGAPASVGGTIVSLRSSSPPTASVPGSVVVQPGATSASFTIQTYHVTSTQTVTITATVPGVAKTAVLTVQ
;
A
#
# COMPACT_ATOMS: atom_id res chain seq x y z
N MET A 1 -23.34 24.43 -6.93
CA MET A 1 -23.45 22.97 -6.72
C MET A 1 -22.53 22.55 -5.59
N ALA A 2 -22.90 21.53 -4.83
CA ALA A 2 -22.07 20.95 -3.76
C ALA A 2 -22.04 19.44 -3.91
N VAL A 3 -20.84 18.83 -3.83
CA VAL A 3 -20.65 17.38 -3.83
C VAL A 3 -20.26 16.98 -2.41
N VAL A 4 -20.91 15.95 -1.88
CA VAL A 4 -20.71 15.42 -0.53
C VAL A 4 -20.79 13.90 -0.55
N SER A 5 -20.34 13.24 0.52
CA SER A 5 -20.62 11.80 0.69
C SER A 5 -22.14 11.57 0.77
N ALA A 6 -22.65 10.59 0.03
CA ALA A 6 -24.08 10.23 0.04
C ALA A 6 -24.53 9.58 1.37
N ALA A 7 -23.60 9.25 2.25
CA ALA A 7 -23.89 8.68 3.57
C ALA A 7 -23.93 9.74 4.68
N SER A 8 -22.98 10.68 4.71
CA SER A 8 -22.89 11.67 5.79
C SER A 8 -23.56 13.01 5.49
N TYR A 9 -23.68 13.36 4.21
CA TYR A 9 -24.15 14.67 3.72
C TYR A 9 -23.39 15.87 4.32
N GLN A 10 -22.17 15.67 4.79
CA GLN A 10 -21.41 16.70 5.48
C GLN A 10 -20.84 17.71 4.47
N PRO A 11 -21.22 19.02 4.57
CA PRO A 11 -20.72 20.04 3.66
C PRO A 11 -19.20 20.16 3.73
N GLY A 12 -18.52 20.18 2.56
CA GLY A 12 -17.07 20.28 2.48
C GLY A 12 -16.32 18.99 2.87
N GLY A 13 -17.04 17.91 3.19
CA GLY A 13 -16.43 16.60 3.44
C GLY A 13 -15.80 16.01 2.17
N ALA A 14 -14.71 15.25 2.34
CA ALA A 14 -14.11 14.53 1.25
C ALA A 14 -14.96 13.32 0.82
N VAL A 15 -14.74 12.82 -0.40
CA VAL A 15 -15.22 11.55 -0.91
C VAL A 15 -14.02 10.65 -1.26
N ALA A 16 -14.24 9.36 -1.43
CA ALA A 16 -13.20 8.43 -1.85
C ALA A 16 -13.50 7.86 -3.24
N PRO A 17 -12.50 7.40 -3.98
CA PRO A 17 -12.72 6.62 -5.19
C PRO A 17 -13.61 5.40 -4.90
N ASP A 18 -14.45 5.03 -5.87
CA ASP A 18 -15.47 3.97 -5.74
C ASP A 18 -16.48 4.17 -4.58
N SER A 19 -16.56 5.35 -3.96
CA SER A 19 -17.56 5.67 -2.96
C SER A 19 -18.82 6.27 -3.56
N LEU A 20 -19.91 6.27 -2.80
CA LEU A 20 -21.15 6.95 -3.16
C LEU A 20 -21.07 8.44 -2.80
N ALA A 21 -21.29 9.30 -3.80
CA ALA A 21 -21.38 10.73 -3.67
C ALA A 21 -22.78 11.25 -4.05
N ALA A 22 -23.20 12.30 -3.39
CA ALA A 22 -24.39 13.06 -3.72
C ALA A 22 -24.02 14.49 -4.15
N LEU A 23 -24.49 14.89 -5.32
CA LEU A 23 -24.33 16.24 -5.84
C LEU A 23 -25.67 16.98 -5.72
N PHE A 24 -25.65 18.14 -5.07
CA PHE A 24 -26.80 19.02 -4.89
C PHE A 24 -26.64 20.29 -5.72
N GLY A 25 -27.75 20.74 -6.32
CA GLY A 25 -27.78 21.93 -7.16
C GLY A 25 -29.20 22.25 -7.66
N ALA A 26 -29.29 23.08 -8.67
CA ALA A 26 -30.53 23.38 -9.35
C ALA A 26 -30.40 23.07 -10.84
N ASN A 27 -31.50 22.60 -11.46
CA ASN A 27 -31.57 22.27 -12.88
C ASN A 27 -30.58 21.17 -13.32
N LEU A 28 -30.27 20.23 -12.42
CA LEU A 28 -29.30 19.17 -12.66
C LEU A 28 -29.78 18.17 -13.70
N ALA A 29 -31.06 17.79 -13.66
CA ALA A 29 -31.68 16.89 -14.60
C ALA A 29 -33.04 17.40 -15.08
N GLY A 30 -33.46 16.99 -16.27
CA GLY A 30 -34.78 17.35 -16.83
C GLY A 30 -35.94 16.55 -16.25
N SER A 31 -35.67 15.39 -15.68
CA SER A 31 -36.64 14.50 -15.03
C SER A 31 -35.99 13.68 -13.93
N THR A 32 -36.80 13.17 -13.00
CA THR A 32 -36.34 12.28 -11.94
C THR A 32 -36.27 10.85 -12.46
N ALA A 33 -35.13 10.16 -12.22
CA ALA A 33 -34.98 8.76 -12.60
C ALA A 33 -34.05 8.02 -11.60
N TRP A 34 -34.32 6.72 -11.44
CA TRP A 34 -33.48 5.76 -10.75
C TRP A 34 -32.79 4.85 -11.78
N ALA A 35 -31.55 4.52 -11.54
CA ALA A 35 -30.81 3.63 -12.40
C ALA A 35 -31.35 2.19 -12.30
N THR A 36 -31.31 1.49 -13.43
CA THR A 36 -31.41 0.04 -13.53
C THR A 36 -30.09 -0.49 -14.07
N LEU A 37 -29.68 -1.67 -13.62
CA LEU A 37 -28.48 -2.30 -14.16
C LEU A 37 -28.70 -2.71 -15.61
N ASP A 38 -27.67 -2.56 -16.42
CA ASP A 38 -27.68 -3.04 -17.80
C ASP A 38 -27.55 -4.57 -17.88
N GLN A 39 -27.52 -5.13 -19.09
CA GLN A 39 -27.39 -6.58 -19.31
C GLN A 39 -26.07 -7.16 -18.80
N SER A 40 -25.05 -6.33 -18.60
CA SER A 40 -23.75 -6.70 -18.01
C SER A 40 -23.69 -6.52 -16.50
N GLY A 41 -24.82 -6.13 -15.86
CA GLY A 41 -24.91 -5.88 -14.43
C GLY A 41 -24.25 -4.57 -14.00
N GLN A 42 -24.11 -3.59 -14.91
CA GLN A 42 -23.44 -2.31 -14.61
C GLN A 42 -24.45 -1.16 -14.49
N LEU A 43 -24.11 -0.17 -13.68
CA LEU A 43 -24.85 1.08 -13.61
C LEU A 43 -24.57 1.94 -14.86
N PRO A 44 -25.59 2.69 -15.36
CA PRO A 44 -25.43 3.58 -16.51
C PRO A 44 -24.55 4.78 -16.17
N THR A 45 -23.87 5.32 -17.18
CA THR A 45 -23.12 6.60 -17.10
C THR A 45 -23.96 7.79 -17.58
N GLU A 46 -25.11 7.54 -18.20
CA GLU A 46 -26.12 8.54 -18.55
C GLU A 46 -27.49 8.07 -18.06
N LEU A 47 -28.24 8.92 -17.35
CA LEU A 47 -29.55 8.61 -16.80
C LEU A 47 -30.50 9.80 -17.05
N ALA A 48 -31.63 9.56 -17.73
CA ALA A 48 -32.59 10.57 -18.13
C ALA A 48 -31.93 11.79 -18.86
N GLY A 49 -30.96 11.53 -19.75
CA GLY A 49 -30.22 12.56 -20.48
C GLY A 49 -29.23 13.37 -19.64
N THR A 50 -28.92 12.90 -18.44
CA THR A 50 -27.95 13.53 -17.53
C THR A 50 -26.73 12.63 -17.36
N SER A 51 -25.52 13.19 -17.47
CA SER A 51 -24.24 12.53 -17.19
C SER A 51 -23.40 13.35 -16.21
N VAL A 52 -22.53 12.68 -15.49
CA VAL A 52 -21.55 13.28 -14.57
C VAL A 52 -20.16 12.80 -14.98
N GLU A 53 -19.25 13.72 -15.14
CA GLU A 53 -17.82 13.47 -15.38
C GLU A 53 -17.02 13.96 -14.18
N VAL A 54 -16.04 13.16 -13.73
CA VAL A 54 -15.08 13.53 -12.68
C VAL A 54 -13.69 13.53 -13.31
N ASN A 55 -13.02 14.68 -13.35
CA ASN A 55 -11.76 14.87 -14.06
C ASN A 55 -11.80 14.37 -15.53
N GLY A 56 -12.98 14.45 -16.16
CA GLY A 56 -13.20 13.99 -17.54
C GLY A 56 -13.56 12.51 -17.68
N GLU A 57 -13.60 11.74 -16.59
CA GLU A 57 -14.04 10.34 -16.55
C GLU A 57 -15.53 10.24 -16.21
N ALA A 58 -16.28 9.43 -16.96
CA ALA A 58 -17.71 9.28 -16.78
C ALA A 58 -18.04 8.48 -15.50
N ALA A 59 -18.78 9.11 -14.59
CA ALA A 59 -19.25 8.49 -13.36
C ALA A 59 -20.51 7.63 -13.59
N ARG A 60 -20.65 6.55 -12.85
CA ARG A 60 -21.85 5.69 -12.85
C ARG A 60 -22.92 6.33 -11.99
N LEU A 61 -24.15 6.41 -12.51
CA LEU A 61 -25.26 7.09 -11.88
C LEU A 61 -26.20 6.10 -11.20
N LEU A 62 -26.71 6.48 -10.01
CA LEU A 62 -27.77 5.74 -9.29
C LEU A 62 -29.10 6.47 -9.33
N TYR A 63 -29.06 7.81 -9.26
CA TYR A 63 -30.26 8.64 -9.17
C TYR A 63 -29.97 10.01 -9.76
N VAL A 64 -30.96 10.56 -10.46
CA VAL A 64 -30.94 11.94 -10.93
C VAL A 64 -32.29 12.62 -10.66
N SER A 65 -32.26 13.89 -10.33
CA SER A 65 -33.41 14.79 -10.24
C SER A 65 -32.99 16.22 -10.57
N SER A 66 -33.91 17.16 -10.60
CA SER A 66 -33.58 18.58 -10.81
C SER A 66 -32.70 19.19 -9.71
N SER A 67 -32.64 18.58 -8.52
CA SER A 67 -31.91 19.11 -7.36
C SER A 67 -30.82 18.19 -6.80
N GLN A 68 -30.78 16.92 -7.21
CA GLN A 68 -29.85 15.93 -6.66
C GLN A 68 -29.45 14.89 -7.72
N ILE A 69 -28.16 14.53 -7.72
CA ILE A 69 -27.62 13.37 -8.45
C ILE A 69 -26.82 12.53 -7.47
N ASN A 70 -27.09 11.21 -7.45
CA ASN A 70 -26.25 10.25 -6.72
C ASN A 70 -25.42 9.44 -7.73
N PHE A 71 -24.13 9.38 -7.50
CA PHE A 71 -23.18 8.73 -8.41
C PHE A 71 -22.06 8.02 -7.66
N VAL A 72 -21.41 7.07 -8.31
CA VAL A 72 -20.19 6.43 -7.83
C VAL A 72 -19.00 7.23 -8.34
N VAL A 73 -18.12 7.66 -7.43
CA VAL A 73 -16.87 8.33 -7.79
C VAL A 73 -16.01 7.34 -8.59
N PRO A 74 -15.50 7.67 -9.78
CA PRO A 74 -14.66 6.75 -10.54
C PRO A 74 -13.45 6.27 -9.75
N GLY A 75 -13.11 4.97 -9.88
CA GLY A 75 -12.07 4.32 -9.08
C GLY A 75 -10.68 4.89 -9.27
N ASP A 76 -10.38 5.38 -10.48
CA ASP A 76 -9.08 5.96 -10.83
C ASP A 76 -8.95 7.44 -10.47
N THR A 77 -9.97 8.07 -9.84
CA THR A 77 -9.94 9.49 -9.46
C THR A 77 -8.77 9.76 -8.51
N ALA A 78 -7.86 10.65 -8.91
CA ALA A 78 -6.71 11.04 -8.10
C ALA A 78 -7.14 11.75 -6.80
N THR A 79 -6.35 11.58 -5.74
CA THR A 79 -6.53 12.33 -4.48
C THR A 79 -6.23 13.81 -4.67
N GLY A 80 -6.93 14.67 -3.94
CA GLY A 80 -6.87 16.13 -4.05
C GLY A 80 -8.18 16.72 -4.55
N THR A 81 -8.12 17.89 -5.17
CA THR A 81 -9.29 18.53 -5.77
C THR A 81 -9.61 17.90 -7.12
N ALA A 82 -10.83 17.43 -7.29
CA ALA A 82 -11.33 16.90 -8.56
C ALA A 82 -12.43 17.81 -9.14
N ASP A 83 -12.39 18.02 -10.45
CA ASP A 83 -13.43 18.74 -11.18
C ASP A 83 -14.62 17.82 -11.46
N VAL A 84 -15.82 18.31 -11.20
CA VAL A 84 -17.08 17.59 -11.46
C VAL A 84 -17.89 18.39 -12.48
N LEU A 85 -18.20 17.76 -13.61
CA LEU A 85 -18.98 18.34 -14.69
C LEU A 85 -20.28 17.57 -14.87
N VAL A 86 -21.40 18.25 -14.71
CA VAL A 86 -22.74 17.71 -14.98
C VAL A 86 -23.20 18.21 -16.34
N ARG A 87 -23.58 17.30 -17.24
CA ARG A 87 -24.19 17.63 -18.54
C ARG A 87 -25.65 17.22 -18.56
N ASN A 88 -26.52 18.14 -18.89
CA ASN A 88 -27.93 17.89 -19.10
C ASN A 88 -28.25 18.03 -20.59
N ARG A 89 -28.45 16.92 -21.26
CA ARG A 89 -28.68 16.85 -22.72
C ARG A 89 -30.01 17.49 -23.13
N ALA A 90 -31.02 17.45 -22.25
CA ALA A 90 -32.35 18.01 -22.55
C ALA A 90 -32.33 19.54 -22.60
N THR A 91 -31.49 20.19 -21.79
CA THR A 91 -31.38 21.64 -21.73
C THR A 91 -30.12 22.18 -22.42
N GLY A 92 -29.17 21.30 -22.80
CA GLY A 92 -27.85 21.69 -23.29
C GLY A 92 -26.94 22.31 -22.20
N ALA A 93 -27.37 22.29 -20.94
CA ALA A 93 -26.62 22.90 -19.84
C ALA A 93 -25.40 22.04 -19.45
N ALA A 94 -24.28 22.73 -19.17
CA ALA A 94 -23.11 22.16 -18.52
C ALA A 94 -22.84 22.94 -17.24
N LEU A 95 -22.83 22.23 -16.11
CA LEU A 95 -22.66 22.80 -14.77
C LEU A 95 -21.38 22.21 -14.14
N SER A 96 -20.53 23.04 -13.55
CA SER A 96 -19.28 22.60 -12.93
C SER A 96 -19.28 22.80 -11.41
N ALA A 97 -18.61 21.91 -10.71
CA ALA A 97 -18.31 21.95 -9.27
C ALA A 97 -16.93 21.35 -9.04
N THR A 98 -16.44 21.47 -7.81
CA THR A 98 -15.26 20.73 -7.36
C THR A 98 -15.60 19.89 -6.14
N MET A 99 -14.85 18.82 -5.91
CA MET A 99 -14.92 17.99 -4.71
C MET A 99 -13.52 17.65 -4.21
N GLN A 100 -13.40 17.38 -2.92
CA GLN A 100 -12.15 16.88 -2.34
C GLN A 100 -12.17 15.34 -2.35
N VAL A 101 -11.12 14.74 -2.89
CA VAL A 101 -10.95 13.29 -2.96
C VAL A 101 -9.82 12.87 -2.05
N GLN A 102 -10.07 11.91 -1.17
CA GLN A 102 -9.08 11.26 -0.32
C GLN A 102 -9.09 9.76 -0.62
N ASN A 103 -8.00 9.06 -0.28
CA ASN A 103 -7.94 7.61 -0.46
C ASN A 103 -9.02 6.90 0.35
N THR A 104 -9.27 7.40 1.57
CA THR A 104 -10.37 7.01 2.46
C THR A 104 -11.17 8.23 2.87
N ALA A 105 -12.48 8.12 2.85
CA ALA A 105 -13.44 9.14 3.29
C ALA A 105 -14.63 8.45 3.96
N ALA A 106 -14.38 7.92 5.16
CA ALA A 106 -15.31 7.08 5.90
C ALA A 106 -16.65 7.79 6.15
N ALA A 107 -17.76 7.14 5.79
CA ALA A 107 -19.09 7.63 6.11
C ALA A 107 -20.08 6.48 6.29
N ILE A 108 -20.91 6.53 7.32
CA ILE A 108 -21.93 5.52 7.65
C ILE A 108 -23.30 6.03 7.18
N PHE A 109 -24.07 5.18 6.51
CA PHE A 109 -25.45 5.51 6.15
C PHE A 109 -26.35 5.50 7.38
N SER A 110 -27.24 6.50 7.47
CA SER A 110 -28.36 6.47 8.41
C SER A 110 -29.57 5.81 7.79
N ALA A 111 -30.40 5.17 8.62
CA ALA A 111 -31.59 4.45 8.15
C ALA A 111 -32.65 5.38 7.53
N ASP A 112 -32.68 6.65 7.94
CA ASP A 112 -33.60 7.69 7.45
C ASP A 112 -33.02 8.54 6.31
N GLY A 113 -31.77 8.26 5.90
CA GLY A 113 -31.08 9.03 4.87
C GLY A 113 -30.62 10.43 5.29
N SER A 114 -30.63 10.77 6.59
CA SER A 114 -30.26 12.10 7.09
C SER A 114 -28.76 12.29 7.31
N GLY A 115 -27.98 11.19 7.29
CA GLY A 115 -26.58 11.16 7.68
C GLY A 115 -26.34 11.26 9.19
N LYS A 116 -27.39 11.20 10.00
CA LYS A 116 -27.38 11.28 11.46
C LYS A 116 -28.44 10.32 12.04
N GLY A 117 -28.46 10.17 13.37
CA GLY A 117 -29.46 9.34 14.06
C GLY A 117 -29.25 7.84 13.86
N PRO A 118 -30.33 7.04 13.69
CA PRO A 118 -30.20 5.60 13.56
C PRO A 118 -29.37 5.21 12.33
N GLY A 119 -28.36 4.38 12.53
CA GLY A 119 -27.52 3.86 11.44
C GLY A 119 -28.28 2.85 10.58
N ALA A 120 -27.90 2.74 9.30
CA ALA A 120 -28.28 1.63 8.44
C ALA A 120 -27.49 0.39 8.88
N ILE A 121 -27.99 -0.28 9.91
CA ILE A 121 -27.34 -1.37 10.63
C ILE A 121 -28.33 -2.52 10.80
N LEU A 122 -27.91 -3.72 10.46
CA LEU A 122 -28.69 -4.94 10.61
C LEU A 122 -27.88 -6.00 11.37
N ASN A 123 -28.58 -6.93 12.01
CA ASN A 123 -27.96 -8.17 12.45
C ASN A 123 -27.49 -8.95 11.19
N ALA A 124 -26.22 -9.25 11.11
CA ALA A 124 -25.62 -9.85 9.90
C ALA A 124 -26.13 -11.28 9.58
N VAL A 125 -26.80 -11.93 10.53
CA VAL A 125 -27.32 -13.31 10.40
C VAL A 125 -28.81 -13.30 10.15
N THR A 126 -29.56 -12.58 10.96
CA THR A 126 -31.03 -12.59 10.90
C THR A 126 -31.61 -11.48 10.03
N ASN A 127 -30.79 -10.52 9.59
CA ASN A 127 -31.21 -9.28 8.92
C ASN A 127 -32.19 -8.43 9.75
N ALA A 128 -32.33 -8.68 11.05
CA ALA A 128 -33.16 -7.91 11.92
C ALA A 128 -32.56 -6.52 12.20
N ALA A 129 -33.41 -5.51 12.29
CA ALA A 129 -33.04 -4.18 12.75
C ALA A 129 -32.95 -4.14 14.29
N ALA A 130 -32.39 -3.03 14.84
CA ALA A 130 -32.38 -2.79 16.28
C ALA A 130 -33.78 -2.88 16.92
N PRO A 131 -33.91 -3.25 18.23
CA PRO A 131 -32.83 -3.36 19.21
C PRO A 131 -32.00 -4.64 19.08
N PHE A 132 -30.68 -4.55 19.21
CA PHE A 132 -29.78 -5.69 19.15
C PHE A 132 -29.52 -6.26 20.53
N LEU A 133 -29.36 -7.58 20.62
CA LEU A 133 -28.83 -8.29 21.78
C LEU A 133 -27.36 -8.61 21.56
N THR A 134 -26.60 -8.84 22.61
CA THR A 134 -25.18 -9.22 22.51
C THR A 134 -24.98 -10.65 21.98
N VAL A 135 -26.06 -11.44 21.93
CA VAL A 135 -26.07 -12.82 21.42
C VAL A 135 -27.11 -12.97 20.33
N THR A 136 -26.75 -13.69 19.28
CA THR A 136 -27.65 -14.14 18.20
C THR A 136 -27.73 -15.68 18.26
N PRO A 137 -28.81 -16.27 18.80
CA PRO A 137 -28.91 -17.72 18.99
C PRO A 137 -28.86 -18.55 17.71
N GLU A 138 -29.19 -17.96 16.57
CA GLU A 138 -29.16 -18.58 15.26
C GLU A 138 -27.73 -18.86 14.75
N ILE A 139 -26.72 -18.27 15.39
CA ILE A 139 -25.31 -18.57 15.08
C ILE A 139 -24.98 -19.96 15.64
N THR A 140 -24.57 -20.87 14.77
CA THR A 140 -24.11 -22.20 15.17
C THR A 140 -22.68 -22.17 15.70
N GLY A 141 -22.40 -22.96 16.74
CA GLY A 141 -21.08 -23.01 17.38
C GLY A 141 -21.05 -22.33 18.75
N SER A 142 -19.86 -22.26 19.36
CA SER A 142 -19.67 -21.70 20.70
C SER A 142 -19.69 -20.17 20.71
N ASP A 143 -19.22 -19.51 19.67
CA ASP A 143 -19.23 -18.05 19.58
C ASP A 143 -20.54 -17.54 18.95
N GLN A 144 -21.53 -17.30 19.80
CA GLN A 144 -22.83 -16.77 19.41
C GLN A 144 -22.94 -15.25 19.56
N ARG A 145 -21.84 -14.52 19.72
CA ARG A 145 -21.86 -13.05 19.77
C ARG A 145 -22.49 -12.47 18.52
N THR A 146 -23.34 -11.47 18.70
CA THR A 146 -24.03 -10.81 17.59
C THR A 146 -23.02 -10.13 16.67
N ARG A 147 -23.18 -10.36 15.37
CA ARG A 147 -22.50 -9.64 14.29
C ARG A 147 -23.45 -8.62 13.70
N LEU A 148 -23.00 -7.39 13.58
CA LEU A 148 -23.73 -6.31 12.91
C LEU A 148 -23.15 -6.09 11.52
N ALA A 149 -24.01 -5.98 10.52
CA ALA A 149 -23.67 -5.45 9.20
C ALA A 149 -23.97 -3.95 9.19
N VAL A 150 -22.94 -3.13 9.14
CA VAL A 150 -23.01 -1.66 9.08
C VAL A 150 -22.77 -1.25 7.64
N TYR A 151 -23.72 -0.55 7.04
CA TYR A 151 -23.58 -0.06 5.67
C TYR A 151 -22.92 1.32 5.68
N ALA A 152 -21.85 1.43 4.90
CA ALA A 152 -20.94 2.57 4.84
C ALA A 152 -20.48 2.86 3.41
N THR A 153 -19.66 3.85 3.22
CA THR A 153 -18.97 4.14 1.96
C THR A 153 -17.62 4.80 2.22
N GLY A 154 -16.70 4.68 1.27
CA GLY A 154 -15.40 5.35 1.31
C GLY A 154 -14.35 4.69 2.20
N LEU A 155 -14.48 3.39 2.50
CA LEU A 155 -13.58 2.63 3.38
C LEU A 155 -12.68 1.64 2.64
N ARG A 156 -13.06 1.19 1.43
CA ARG A 156 -12.48 0.03 0.75
C ARG A 156 -10.98 0.11 0.45
N TYR A 157 -10.39 1.30 0.52
CA TYR A 157 -8.97 1.53 0.31
C TYR A 157 -8.19 1.87 1.58
N ALA A 158 -8.75 1.59 2.77
CA ALA A 158 -8.07 1.81 4.04
C ALA A 158 -6.76 0.98 4.12
N GLY A 159 -5.64 1.66 4.41
CA GLY A 159 -4.30 1.06 4.41
C GLY A 159 -3.76 0.65 3.04
N ASN A 160 -4.49 0.91 1.95
CA ASN A 160 -4.16 0.50 0.58
C ASN A 160 -3.99 1.72 -0.33
N SER A 161 -2.86 2.43 -0.22
CA SER A 161 -2.56 3.62 -1.02
C SER A 161 -2.37 3.32 -2.51
N SER A 162 -2.01 2.09 -2.87
CA SER A 162 -1.89 1.63 -4.26
C SER A 162 -3.24 1.25 -4.90
N ARG A 163 -4.32 1.20 -4.10
CA ARG A 163 -5.67 0.78 -4.53
C ARG A 163 -5.69 -0.57 -5.23
N ASP A 164 -4.89 -1.50 -4.72
CA ASP A 164 -4.87 -2.87 -5.23
C ASP A 164 -6.25 -3.53 -5.02
N SER A 165 -6.94 -3.82 -6.13
CA SER A 165 -8.26 -4.43 -6.15
C SER A 165 -8.29 -5.87 -5.61
N SER A 166 -7.13 -6.50 -5.39
CA SER A 166 -7.04 -7.82 -4.75
C SER A 166 -7.31 -7.76 -3.23
N MET A 167 -7.17 -6.58 -2.60
CA MET A 167 -7.49 -6.37 -1.18
C MET A 167 -9.00 -6.15 -0.99
N VAL A 168 -9.75 -7.22 -0.81
CA VAL A 168 -11.22 -7.17 -0.63
C VAL A 168 -11.62 -6.87 0.82
N ASN A 169 -10.79 -7.21 1.82
CA ASN A 169 -11.05 -7.00 3.25
C ASN A 169 -9.95 -6.14 3.88
N VAL A 170 -10.32 -4.94 4.30
CA VAL A 170 -9.45 -3.96 4.95
C VAL A 170 -9.71 -3.80 6.45
N ALA A 171 -10.35 -4.78 7.08
CA ALA A 171 -10.75 -4.75 8.51
C ALA A 171 -9.60 -4.38 9.46
N ALA A 172 -8.37 -4.82 9.18
CA ALA A 172 -7.20 -4.50 10.00
C ALA A 172 -6.86 -3.00 10.05
N ASN A 173 -7.36 -2.21 9.09
CA ASN A 173 -7.12 -0.76 8.97
C ASN A 173 -8.36 0.07 9.33
N VAL A 174 -9.40 -0.57 9.86
CA VAL A 174 -10.65 0.10 10.28
C VAL A 174 -10.86 -0.12 11.77
N VAL A 175 -11.05 0.96 12.50
CA VAL A 175 -11.40 0.94 13.93
C VAL A 175 -12.86 1.37 14.08
N ALA A 176 -13.66 0.53 14.72
CA ALA A 176 -15.04 0.83 15.07
C ALA A 176 -15.13 1.18 16.56
N THR A 177 -15.64 2.37 16.86
CA THR A 177 -15.83 2.85 18.24
C THR A 177 -17.30 3.07 18.51
N ALA A 178 -17.79 2.41 19.56
CA ALA A 178 -19.12 2.62 20.12
C ALA A 178 -19.03 3.42 21.42
N LYS A 179 -20.05 4.27 21.71
CA LYS A 179 -20.17 4.98 22.98
C LYS A 179 -21.58 4.85 23.50
N ASP A 180 -21.72 4.48 24.78
CA ASP A 180 -23.01 4.47 25.46
C ASP A 180 -23.44 5.87 25.91
N ALA A 181 -24.65 5.96 26.47
CA ALA A 181 -25.20 7.22 26.98
C ALA A 181 -24.43 7.76 28.21
N ALA A 182 -23.68 6.93 28.93
CA ALA A 182 -22.84 7.33 30.05
C ALA A 182 -21.46 7.85 29.60
N GLY A 183 -21.15 7.75 28.30
CA GLY A 183 -19.87 8.17 27.70
C GLY A 183 -18.77 7.12 27.72
N ASN A 184 -19.04 5.88 28.15
CA ASN A 184 -18.08 4.80 28.07
C ASN A 184 -17.83 4.45 26.61
N SER A 185 -16.55 4.23 26.27
CA SER A 185 -16.12 3.88 24.91
C SER A 185 -15.79 2.39 24.82
N TYR A 186 -16.24 1.77 23.74
CA TYR A 186 -16.03 0.36 23.42
C TYR A 186 -15.42 0.27 22.03
N THR A 187 -14.27 -0.38 21.91
CA THR A 187 -13.70 -0.72 20.60
C THR A 187 -14.32 -2.04 20.14
N LEU A 188 -15.03 -2.01 19.02
CA LEU A 188 -15.66 -3.20 18.47
C LEU A 188 -14.70 -3.95 17.57
N THR A 189 -14.71 -5.29 17.63
CA THR A 189 -13.96 -6.12 16.71
C THR A 189 -14.54 -5.98 15.30
N VAL A 190 -13.70 -5.65 14.33
CA VAL A 190 -14.04 -5.59 12.90
C VAL A 190 -13.61 -6.91 12.26
N GLU A 191 -14.56 -7.74 11.81
CA GLU A 191 -14.26 -9.01 11.10
C GLU A 191 -14.16 -8.81 9.58
N TYR A 192 -14.89 -7.83 9.06
CA TYR A 192 -14.87 -7.45 7.65
C TYR A 192 -15.05 -5.94 7.49
N ALA A 193 -14.32 -5.34 6.58
CA ALA A 193 -14.57 -4.01 6.05
C ALA A 193 -14.19 -4.00 4.56
N GLY A 194 -15.08 -3.57 3.69
CA GLY A 194 -14.82 -3.59 2.26
C GLY A 194 -16.10 -3.46 1.42
N PRO A 195 -16.03 -3.70 0.11
CA PRO A 195 -17.17 -3.59 -0.79
C PRO A 195 -18.35 -4.46 -0.34
N ALA A 196 -19.55 -3.89 -0.28
CA ALA A 196 -20.78 -4.66 -0.04
C ALA A 196 -21.10 -5.50 -1.30
N PRO A 197 -21.25 -6.83 -1.18
CA PRO A 197 -21.50 -7.68 -2.33
C PRO A 197 -22.78 -7.29 -3.08
N GLY A 198 -22.69 -7.09 -4.39
CA GLY A 198 -23.81 -6.76 -5.26
C GLY A 198 -24.25 -5.29 -5.24
N TYR A 199 -23.52 -4.40 -4.55
CA TYR A 199 -23.86 -2.98 -4.48
C TYR A 199 -22.68 -2.09 -4.91
N PHE A 200 -22.94 -1.18 -5.83
CA PHE A 200 -21.95 -0.23 -6.31
C PHE A 200 -21.74 0.93 -5.32
N GLY A 201 -20.48 1.22 -5.01
CA GLY A 201 -20.13 2.33 -4.14
C GLY A 201 -20.49 2.15 -2.67
N LEU A 202 -21.15 1.06 -2.31
CA LEU A 202 -21.47 0.71 -0.93
C LEU A 202 -20.37 -0.14 -0.32
N ASP A 203 -20.00 0.16 0.90
CA ASP A 203 -19.11 -0.65 1.74
C ASP A 203 -19.92 -1.28 2.88
N GLN A 204 -19.48 -2.44 3.33
CA GLN A 204 -20.03 -3.13 4.48
C GLN A 204 -18.95 -3.31 5.54
N VAL A 205 -19.31 -3.09 6.79
CA VAL A 205 -18.44 -3.34 7.94
C VAL A 205 -19.14 -4.31 8.88
N ASN A 206 -18.53 -5.47 9.11
CA ASN A 206 -19.05 -6.46 10.04
C ASN A 206 -18.39 -6.29 11.40
N LEU A 207 -19.21 -5.98 12.41
CA LEU A 207 -18.79 -5.70 13.76
C LEU A 207 -19.30 -6.78 14.72
N VAL A 208 -18.47 -7.16 15.69
CA VAL A 208 -18.88 -8.06 16.78
C VAL A 208 -19.27 -7.23 18.00
N LEU A 209 -20.46 -7.45 18.53
CA LEU A 209 -20.93 -6.79 19.76
C LEU A 209 -20.26 -7.41 21.00
N PRO A 210 -19.59 -6.63 21.85
CA PRO A 210 -19.09 -7.11 23.14
C PRO A 210 -20.23 -7.28 24.14
N ALA A 211 -20.06 -8.20 25.08
CA ALA A 211 -21.03 -8.46 26.14
C ALA A 211 -21.29 -7.23 27.07
N ASP A 212 -20.32 -6.34 27.16
CA ASP A 212 -20.40 -5.12 27.96
C ASP A 212 -21.45 -4.11 27.44
N LEU A 213 -21.92 -4.26 26.20
CA LEU A 213 -23.02 -3.47 25.64
C LEU A 213 -24.42 -4.01 25.98
N ASP A 214 -24.54 -5.11 26.74
CA ASP A 214 -25.83 -5.66 27.15
C ASP A 214 -26.64 -4.64 27.95
N GLY A 215 -27.80 -4.24 27.41
CA GLY A 215 -28.67 -3.27 28.06
C GLY A 215 -28.19 -1.81 28.03
N ALA A 216 -27.20 -1.48 27.21
CA ALA A 216 -26.64 -0.13 27.11
C ALA A 216 -27.61 0.93 26.55
N GLY A 217 -28.78 0.50 26.02
CA GLY A 217 -29.75 1.42 25.44
C GLY A 217 -29.27 2.00 24.11
N VAL A 218 -29.34 3.31 23.95
CA VAL A 218 -28.85 4.00 22.75
C VAL A 218 -27.32 4.07 22.76
N VAL A 219 -26.70 3.57 21.72
CA VAL A 219 -25.26 3.54 21.52
C VAL A 219 -24.90 4.33 20.26
N SER A 220 -23.95 5.23 20.37
CA SER A 220 -23.38 5.97 19.24
C SER A 220 -22.24 5.16 18.61
N LEU A 221 -22.15 5.16 17.28
CA LEU A 221 -21.12 4.45 16.51
C LEU A 221 -20.44 5.39 15.53
N PHE A 222 -19.13 5.30 15.43
CA PHE A 222 -18.34 5.88 14.34
C PHE A 222 -17.19 4.95 13.95
N LEU A 223 -16.71 5.12 12.71
CA LEU A 223 -15.61 4.38 12.12
C LEU A 223 -14.45 5.31 11.88
N THR A 224 -13.23 4.82 12.11
CA THR A 224 -11.99 5.52 11.73
C THR A 224 -11.19 4.61 10.80
N ALA A 225 -10.78 5.14 9.65
CA ALA A 225 -9.96 4.45 8.68
C ALA A 225 -8.86 5.42 8.20
N ASP A 226 -7.61 5.04 8.34
CA ASP A 226 -6.45 5.92 8.15
C ASP A 226 -6.61 7.21 8.98
N THR A 227 -6.69 8.37 8.31
CA THR A 227 -6.94 9.69 8.95
C THR A 227 -8.40 10.14 8.88
N SER A 228 -9.27 9.33 8.27
CA SER A 228 -10.69 9.67 8.07
C SER A 228 -11.54 9.12 9.21
N THR A 229 -12.41 9.97 9.77
CA THR A 229 -13.43 9.58 10.75
C THR A 229 -14.82 9.83 10.17
N SER A 230 -15.70 8.83 10.29
CA SER A 230 -17.07 8.91 9.77
C SER A 230 -17.94 9.89 10.57
N ASN A 231 -19.13 10.19 10.01
CA ASN A 231 -20.25 10.72 10.80
C ASN A 231 -20.60 9.73 11.93
N VAL A 232 -21.26 10.26 12.97
CA VAL A 232 -21.77 9.47 14.10
C VAL A 232 -23.20 9.05 13.81
N VAL A 233 -23.47 7.76 13.90
CA VAL A 233 -24.82 7.19 13.87
C VAL A 233 -25.11 6.51 15.19
N SER A 234 -26.37 6.08 15.42
CA SER A 234 -26.75 5.37 16.65
C SER A 234 -27.44 4.05 16.34
N PHE A 235 -27.44 3.17 17.31
CA PHE A 235 -28.27 1.97 17.31
C PHE A 235 -28.76 1.68 18.74
N GLN A 236 -29.84 0.90 18.85
CA GLN A 236 -30.44 0.54 20.13
C GLN A 236 -29.94 -0.84 20.56
N MET A 237 -29.45 -0.95 21.78
CA MET A 237 -29.16 -2.21 22.46
C MET A 237 -30.33 -2.61 23.34
N GLY A 238 -30.72 -3.87 23.26
CA GLY A 238 -31.62 -4.53 24.19
C GLY A 238 -30.84 -5.16 25.35
N SER A 239 -31.57 -5.71 26.31
CA SER A 239 -31.00 -6.47 27.45
C SER A 239 -31.30 -7.95 27.30
N LEU A 240 -30.30 -8.79 27.51
CA LEU A 240 -30.51 -10.25 27.62
C LEU A 240 -31.39 -10.56 28.86
N PRO A 241 -32.27 -11.55 28.80
CA PRO A 241 -32.95 -12.09 30.00
C PRO A 241 -31.93 -12.59 31.04
N ALA A 242 -32.22 -12.40 32.32
CA ALA A 242 -31.28 -12.76 33.39
C ALA A 242 -30.95 -14.24 33.45
N ASP A 243 -31.90 -15.10 33.09
CA ASP A 243 -31.79 -16.54 33.02
C ASP A 243 -31.00 -17.07 31.80
N SER A 244 -30.76 -16.20 30.84
CA SER A 244 -29.94 -16.51 29.65
C SER A 244 -28.46 -16.14 29.81
N ILE A 245 -28.08 -15.50 30.92
CA ILE A 245 -26.68 -15.18 31.23
C ILE A 245 -25.93 -16.48 31.56
N ARG A 246 -24.80 -16.70 30.90
CA ARG A 246 -23.95 -17.88 31.08
C ARG A 246 -22.49 -17.52 30.82
N VAL A 247 -21.58 -18.44 31.22
CA VAL A 247 -20.18 -18.35 30.79
C VAL A 247 -20.13 -18.50 29.27
N ALA A 248 -19.47 -17.55 28.60
CA ALA A 248 -19.29 -17.50 27.15
C ALA A 248 -17.85 -17.81 26.74
N GLY A 249 -16.93 -17.86 27.68
CA GLY A 249 -15.57 -18.24 27.41
C GLY A 249 -14.64 -18.12 28.60
N LEU A 250 -13.54 -18.90 28.52
CA LEU A 250 -12.41 -18.85 29.43
C LEU A 250 -11.15 -18.58 28.64
N ALA A 251 -10.24 -17.77 29.15
CA ALA A 251 -8.96 -17.51 28.51
C ALA A 251 -7.85 -17.26 29.53
N PHE A 252 -6.69 -17.90 29.35
CA PHE A 252 -5.48 -17.58 30.08
C PHE A 252 -4.66 -16.51 29.36
N SER A 253 -4.11 -15.57 30.15
CA SER A 253 -3.14 -14.59 29.67
C SER A 253 -2.04 -14.39 30.73
N PRO A 254 -0.78 -14.81 30.43
CA PRO A 254 -0.36 -15.61 29.29
C PRO A 254 -0.94 -17.03 29.32
N SER A 255 -0.94 -17.74 28.18
CA SER A 255 -1.40 -19.14 28.05
C SER A 255 -0.38 -20.15 28.56
N TYR A 256 0.76 -19.69 29.05
CA TYR A 256 1.81 -20.52 29.70
C TYR A 256 2.49 -19.75 30.83
N VAL A 257 3.00 -20.47 31.82
CA VAL A 257 3.77 -19.91 32.93
C VAL A 257 4.83 -20.94 33.39
N ASN A 258 5.86 -20.49 34.10
CA ASN A 258 6.74 -21.42 34.82
C ASN A 258 6.02 -21.96 36.06
N GLY A 259 6.25 -23.24 36.40
CA GLY A 259 5.69 -23.84 37.61
C GLY A 259 6.15 -23.12 38.87
N GLY A 260 5.19 -22.69 39.68
CA GLY A 260 5.37 -21.82 40.83
C GLY A 260 4.95 -20.36 40.58
N ASP A 261 4.85 -19.91 39.33
CA ASP A 261 4.28 -18.63 38.98
C ASP A 261 2.75 -18.69 38.95
N SER A 262 2.10 -17.53 38.96
CA SER A 262 0.65 -17.43 38.83
C SER A 262 0.24 -17.06 37.41
N ALA A 263 -0.84 -17.66 36.90
CA ALA A 263 -1.49 -17.32 35.65
C ALA A 263 -2.77 -16.50 35.91
N THR A 264 -3.17 -15.67 34.97
CA THR A 264 -4.46 -14.95 35.03
C THR A 264 -5.47 -15.63 34.12
N LEU A 265 -6.57 -16.14 34.69
CA LEU A 265 -7.74 -16.63 33.96
C LEU A 265 -8.79 -15.54 33.85
N THR A 266 -9.21 -15.21 32.63
CA THR A 266 -10.38 -14.38 32.40
C THR A 266 -11.60 -15.26 32.20
N VAL A 267 -12.62 -15.07 33.03
CA VAL A 267 -13.95 -15.66 32.88
C VAL A 267 -14.85 -14.62 32.22
N SER A 268 -15.42 -14.93 31.07
CA SER A 268 -16.29 -14.01 30.30
C SER A 268 -17.70 -14.55 30.24
N LEU A 269 -18.69 -13.66 30.40
CA LEU A 269 -20.11 -13.94 30.24
C LEU A 269 -20.60 -13.46 28.88
N ASN A 270 -21.76 -13.95 28.44
CA ASN A 270 -22.43 -13.50 27.22
C ASN A 270 -23.18 -12.15 27.36
N GLY A 271 -23.31 -11.62 28.58
CA GLY A 271 -23.93 -10.33 28.92
C GLY A 271 -23.54 -9.92 30.34
N LEU A 272 -24.13 -8.83 30.86
CA LEU A 272 -23.81 -8.30 32.19
C LEU A 272 -24.39 -9.16 33.30
N ALA A 273 -23.59 -9.47 34.32
CA ALA A 273 -24.05 -10.11 35.55
C ALA A 273 -25.13 -9.23 36.24
N ARG A 274 -26.20 -9.85 36.73
CA ARG A 274 -27.36 -9.18 37.34
C ARG A 274 -27.36 -9.35 38.87
N GLY A 275 -28.15 -8.53 39.52
CA GLY A 275 -28.42 -8.62 40.96
C GLY A 275 -27.16 -8.52 41.81
N ILE A 276 -26.82 -9.59 42.52
CA ILE A 276 -25.63 -9.68 43.40
C ILE A 276 -24.38 -10.21 42.68
N GLY A 277 -24.45 -10.41 41.37
CA GLY A 277 -23.39 -10.96 40.54
C GLY A 277 -23.75 -12.36 40.01
N PHE A 278 -22.84 -12.92 39.16
CA PHE A 278 -23.01 -14.25 38.57
C PHE A 278 -21.93 -15.20 39.06
N SER A 279 -22.37 -16.25 39.77
CA SER A 279 -21.47 -17.25 40.36
C SER A 279 -21.06 -18.32 39.34
N VAL A 280 -19.76 -18.57 39.22
CA VAL A 280 -19.16 -19.53 38.30
C VAL A 280 -18.34 -20.54 39.08
N SER A 281 -18.66 -21.83 38.90
CA SER A 281 -17.84 -22.94 39.44
C SER A 281 -16.73 -23.24 38.44
N LEU A 282 -15.47 -23.26 38.94
CA LEU A 282 -14.29 -23.58 38.14
C LEU A 282 -13.79 -24.99 38.52
N GLY A 283 -13.48 -25.79 37.49
CA GLY A 283 -12.84 -27.08 37.62
C GLY A 283 -11.43 -27.07 37.01
N SER A 284 -10.54 -27.96 37.48
CA SER A 284 -9.23 -28.19 36.86
C SER A 284 -8.96 -29.67 36.75
N ASN A 285 -8.37 -30.11 35.65
CA ASN A 285 -7.96 -31.50 35.42
C ASN A 285 -6.62 -31.86 36.09
N SER A 286 -5.93 -30.89 36.71
CA SER A 286 -4.60 -31.08 37.29
C SER A 286 -4.42 -30.35 38.62
N THR A 287 -3.63 -30.93 39.50
CA THR A 287 -3.21 -30.27 40.74
C THR A 287 -2.09 -29.25 40.55
N ALA A 288 -1.50 -29.19 39.34
CA ALA A 288 -0.45 -28.22 39.01
C ALA A 288 -0.98 -26.80 38.92
N ALA A 289 -2.27 -26.62 38.63
CA ALA A 289 -2.96 -25.32 38.73
C ALA A 289 -4.33 -25.54 39.38
N ARG A 290 -4.59 -24.83 40.48
CA ARG A 290 -5.81 -24.98 41.27
C ARG A 290 -6.59 -23.68 41.32
N PRO A 291 -7.59 -23.48 40.44
CA PRO A 291 -8.48 -22.34 40.53
C PRO A 291 -9.34 -22.41 41.83
N PRO A 292 -9.81 -21.26 42.35
CA PRO A 292 -10.89 -21.25 43.34
C PRO A 292 -12.10 -22.00 42.78
N PHE A 293 -12.71 -22.85 43.60
CA PHE A 293 -13.88 -23.63 43.17
C PHE A 293 -15.06 -22.76 42.71
N LEU A 294 -15.27 -21.64 43.39
CA LEU A 294 -16.35 -20.70 43.09
C LEU A 294 -15.80 -19.28 42.98
N VAL A 295 -16.15 -18.59 41.90
CA VAL A 295 -15.86 -17.16 41.69
C VAL A 295 -17.17 -16.44 41.34
N THR A 296 -17.26 -15.13 41.61
CA THR A 296 -18.46 -14.35 41.29
C THR A 296 -18.08 -13.18 40.42
N VAL A 297 -18.60 -13.16 39.20
CA VAL A 297 -18.52 -11.99 38.32
C VAL A 297 -19.41 -10.90 38.92
N PRO A 298 -18.90 -9.71 39.27
CA PRO A 298 -19.67 -8.67 39.93
C PRO A 298 -20.86 -8.17 39.10
N ALA A 299 -21.91 -7.75 39.75
CA ALA A 299 -23.07 -7.17 39.08
C ALA A 299 -22.65 -5.98 38.18
N GLY A 300 -23.22 -5.92 36.97
CA GLY A 300 -22.89 -4.92 35.97
C GLY A 300 -21.56 -5.14 35.25
N LYS A 301 -20.91 -6.29 35.45
CA LYS A 301 -19.70 -6.71 34.71
C LYS A 301 -19.99 -7.91 33.82
N ALA A 302 -19.33 -7.97 32.66
CA ALA A 302 -19.39 -9.11 31.74
C ALA A 302 -18.19 -10.05 31.88
N SER A 303 -17.21 -9.72 32.72
CA SER A 303 -16.03 -10.56 32.92
C SER A 303 -15.41 -10.39 34.31
N LEU A 304 -14.58 -11.39 34.67
CA LEU A 304 -13.78 -11.38 35.90
C LEU A 304 -12.40 -11.98 35.60
N GLN A 305 -11.34 -11.35 36.09
CA GLN A 305 -10.00 -11.92 36.10
C GLN A 305 -9.74 -12.63 37.42
N VAL A 306 -9.24 -13.87 37.35
CA VAL A 306 -8.94 -14.73 38.47
C VAL A 306 -7.48 -15.15 38.43
N THR A 307 -6.75 -14.86 39.50
CA THR A 307 -5.35 -15.32 39.62
C THR A 307 -5.34 -16.82 40.01
N ILE A 308 -4.66 -17.63 39.20
CA ILE A 308 -4.54 -19.05 39.39
C ILE A 308 -3.09 -19.35 39.77
N PRO A 309 -2.81 -19.76 41.04
CA PRO A 309 -1.47 -20.18 41.43
C PRO A 309 -1.13 -21.53 40.81
N THR A 310 0.12 -21.68 40.40
CA THR A 310 0.65 -22.95 39.91
C THR A 310 1.68 -23.55 40.88
N THR A 311 1.93 -24.85 40.77
CA THR A 311 2.98 -25.53 41.52
C THR A 311 4.17 -25.84 40.61
N PRO A 312 5.40 -25.92 41.16
CA PRO A 312 6.56 -26.40 40.40
C PRO A 312 6.31 -27.77 39.77
N VAL A 313 6.68 -27.93 38.52
CA VAL A 313 6.58 -29.18 37.76
C VAL A 313 7.95 -29.60 37.25
N THR A 314 8.17 -30.90 37.03
CA THR A 314 9.44 -31.44 36.51
C THR A 314 9.40 -31.70 35.00
N THR A 315 8.21 -31.73 34.41
CA THR A 315 7.97 -31.85 32.98
C THR A 315 6.86 -30.89 32.60
N VAL A 316 6.79 -30.45 31.34
CA VAL A 316 5.71 -29.62 30.83
C VAL A 316 4.36 -30.28 31.14
N GLN A 317 3.45 -29.51 31.73
CA GLN A 317 2.09 -29.95 32.07
C GLN A 317 1.07 -29.10 31.32
N THR A 318 0.15 -29.76 30.65
CA THR A 318 -1.01 -29.08 30.03
C THR A 318 -2.20 -29.19 30.99
N VAL A 319 -2.63 -28.06 31.52
CA VAL A 319 -3.76 -27.97 32.44
C VAL A 319 -4.98 -27.41 31.73
N VAL A 320 -6.13 -28.06 31.89
CA VAL A 320 -7.40 -27.60 31.36
C VAL A 320 -8.29 -27.13 32.52
N VAL A 321 -8.67 -25.86 32.50
CA VAL A 321 -9.67 -25.30 33.42
C VAL A 321 -11.03 -25.26 32.73
N THR A 322 -12.09 -25.63 33.45
CA THR A 322 -13.46 -25.74 32.91
C THR A 322 -14.46 -24.92 33.71
N ALA A 323 -15.46 -24.37 33.04
CA ALA A 323 -16.64 -23.74 33.64
C ALA A 323 -17.84 -23.85 32.70
N GLN A 324 -18.95 -24.41 33.15
CA GLN A 324 -20.22 -24.53 32.40
C GLN A 324 -20.06 -25.06 30.94
N GLY A 325 -19.08 -25.96 30.71
CA GLY A 325 -18.80 -26.48 29.37
C GLY A 325 -17.72 -25.74 28.58
N GLU A 326 -17.40 -24.53 28.98
CA GLU A 326 -16.28 -23.77 28.43
C GLU A 326 -14.94 -24.25 29.01
N THR A 327 -13.85 -24.13 28.22
CA THR A 327 -12.52 -24.61 28.62
C THR A 327 -11.44 -23.58 28.29
N ALA A 328 -10.40 -23.54 29.13
CA ALA A 328 -9.16 -22.83 28.83
C ALA A 328 -7.96 -23.72 29.16
N THR A 329 -6.94 -23.68 28.32
CA THR A 329 -5.71 -24.43 28.45
C THR A 329 -4.58 -23.55 28.96
N LEU A 330 -3.88 -24.00 30.01
CA LEU A 330 -2.65 -23.43 30.54
C LEU A 330 -1.52 -24.42 30.40
N GLU A 331 -0.41 -24.04 29.82
CA GLU A 331 0.80 -24.82 29.81
C GLU A 331 1.72 -24.39 30.96
N ILE A 332 2.19 -25.33 31.77
CA ILE A 332 3.09 -25.07 32.90
C ILE A 332 4.43 -25.70 32.58
N ASP A 333 5.44 -24.88 32.43
CA ASP A 333 6.81 -25.28 32.15
C ASP A 333 7.58 -25.54 33.47
N PRO A 334 8.59 -26.44 33.51
CA PRO A 334 9.47 -26.56 34.65
C PRO A 334 10.13 -25.24 35.02
N ALA A 335 10.13 -24.87 36.30
CA ALA A 335 10.65 -23.56 36.79
C ALA A 335 12.13 -23.30 36.44
N ASN A 336 12.89 -24.34 36.15
CA ASN A 336 14.31 -24.29 35.77
C ASN A 336 14.53 -24.85 34.36
N ALA A 337 13.55 -24.75 33.45
CA ALA A 337 13.78 -25.15 32.07
C ALA A 337 14.92 -24.32 31.47
N LEU A 338 15.90 -25.04 30.91
CA LEU A 338 16.96 -24.35 30.16
C LEU A 338 16.36 -23.53 29.01
N GLN A 339 16.81 -22.31 28.89
CA GLN A 339 16.39 -21.36 27.84
C GLN A 339 17.60 -20.93 27.05
N VAL A 340 17.39 -20.51 25.80
CA VAL A 340 18.39 -19.74 25.07
C VAL A 340 18.46 -18.36 25.70
N SER A 341 19.64 -17.95 26.15
CA SER A 341 19.91 -16.64 26.76
C SER A 341 20.69 -15.71 25.85
N GLY A 342 21.18 -16.22 24.72
CA GLY A 342 21.88 -15.40 23.72
C GLY A 342 22.25 -16.18 22.47
N LEU A 343 22.30 -15.46 21.38
CA LEU A 343 22.88 -15.89 20.10
C LEU A 343 23.80 -14.77 19.60
N SER A 344 25.00 -15.13 19.20
CA SER A 344 25.94 -14.18 18.60
C SER A 344 26.49 -14.70 17.28
N VAL A 345 26.83 -13.81 16.38
CA VAL A 345 27.43 -14.11 15.07
C VAL A 345 28.68 -13.25 14.84
N THR A 346 29.69 -13.85 14.25
CA THR A 346 30.97 -13.16 13.94
C THR A 346 31.54 -13.72 12.64
N PRO A 347 31.92 -12.85 11.69
CA PRO A 347 31.73 -11.40 11.66
C PRO A 347 30.25 -11.02 11.38
N THR A 348 29.88 -9.76 11.67
CA THR A 348 28.54 -9.20 11.36
C THR A 348 28.39 -8.78 9.90
N SER A 349 29.49 -8.84 9.12
CA SER A 349 29.50 -8.66 7.67
C SER A 349 30.45 -9.66 7.07
N VAL A 350 30.00 -10.39 6.05
CA VAL A 350 30.78 -11.46 5.42
C VAL A 350 30.58 -11.46 3.91
N LEU A 351 31.61 -11.85 3.17
CA LEU A 351 31.45 -12.11 1.73
C LEU A 351 30.54 -13.32 1.51
N GLY A 352 29.52 -13.17 0.65
CA GLY A 352 28.68 -14.28 0.23
C GLY A 352 29.53 -15.43 -0.33
N GLY A 353 29.22 -16.67 0.10
CA GLY A 353 30.00 -17.87 -0.15
C GLY A 353 31.03 -18.19 0.93
N ARG A 354 31.17 -17.36 1.98
CA ARG A 354 32.00 -17.64 3.14
C ARG A 354 31.16 -17.98 4.37
N ASN A 355 31.79 -18.60 5.37
CA ASN A 355 31.11 -18.99 6.60
C ASN A 355 31.12 -17.88 7.65
N VAL A 356 30.03 -17.80 8.41
CA VAL A 356 29.91 -17.02 9.66
C VAL A 356 30.00 -17.96 10.83
N SER A 357 30.73 -17.62 11.87
CA SER A 357 30.73 -18.35 13.15
C SER A 357 29.59 -17.82 14.02
N ALA A 358 28.81 -18.70 14.60
CA ALA A 358 27.75 -18.37 15.53
C ALA A 358 27.96 -19.12 16.86
N THR A 359 27.50 -18.51 17.96
CA THR A 359 27.53 -19.12 19.29
C THR A 359 26.18 -18.94 19.95
N VAL A 360 25.57 -20.04 20.36
CA VAL A 360 24.36 -20.06 21.17
C VAL A 360 24.73 -20.24 22.64
N THR A 361 24.06 -19.50 23.52
CA THR A 361 24.27 -19.55 24.98
C THR A 361 22.94 -19.89 25.68
N LEU A 362 23.02 -20.72 26.71
CA LEU A 362 21.89 -21.13 27.55
C LEU A 362 21.91 -20.44 28.91
N THR A 363 20.79 -20.38 29.60
CA THR A 363 20.64 -19.84 30.95
C THR A 363 21.35 -20.69 32.02
N GLY A 364 21.75 -21.94 31.70
CA GLY A 364 22.46 -22.84 32.57
C GLY A 364 23.21 -23.93 31.79
N THR A 365 23.82 -24.88 32.49
CA THR A 365 24.58 -25.97 31.88
C THR A 365 23.67 -27.06 31.35
N ALA A 366 24.02 -27.64 30.22
CA ALA A 366 23.29 -28.76 29.61
C ALA A 366 23.36 -30.03 30.47
N PRO A 367 22.26 -30.76 30.64
CA PRO A 367 22.20 -32.02 31.41
C PRO A 367 22.91 -33.15 30.68
N LEU A 368 23.01 -34.31 31.38
CA LEU A 368 23.58 -35.53 30.80
C LEU A 368 22.84 -35.88 29.49
N GLY A 369 23.59 -36.05 28.40
CA GLY A 369 23.07 -36.25 27.05
C GLY A 369 23.08 -34.97 26.20
N GLY A 370 23.36 -33.80 26.80
CA GLY A 370 23.39 -32.50 26.11
C GLY A 370 22.00 -31.94 25.79
N VAL A 371 21.95 -30.76 25.18
CA VAL A 371 20.71 -30.09 24.77
C VAL A 371 20.81 -29.69 23.31
N GLY A 372 19.80 -30.03 22.54
CA GLY A 372 19.70 -29.65 21.14
C GLY A 372 18.87 -28.37 20.93
N VAL A 373 19.52 -27.31 20.47
CA VAL A 373 18.91 -26.02 20.13
C VAL A 373 18.57 -25.99 18.65
N GLY A 374 17.32 -25.66 18.30
CA GLY A 374 16.89 -25.45 16.92
C GLY A 374 17.48 -24.15 16.37
N ILE A 375 17.99 -24.18 15.14
CA ILE A 375 18.51 -22.99 14.46
C ILE A 375 17.79 -22.82 13.12
N SER A 376 17.40 -21.62 12.82
CA SER A 376 16.78 -21.26 11.54
C SER A 376 17.28 -19.89 11.04
N SER A 377 17.05 -19.61 9.80
CA SER A 377 17.28 -18.28 9.19
C SER A 377 16.06 -17.85 8.39
N ASP A 378 15.81 -16.56 8.37
CA ASP A 378 14.76 -15.90 7.55
C ASP A 378 15.14 -15.78 6.07
N ASN A 379 16.42 -15.98 5.73
CA ASN A 379 16.97 -15.77 4.41
C ASN A 379 17.76 -17.01 3.95
N SER A 380 17.44 -17.52 2.76
CA SER A 380 18.10 -18.69 2.16
C SER A 380 19.61 -18.49 1.86
N THR A 381 20.08 -17.25 1.92
CA THR A 381 21.51 -16.93 1.81
C THR A 381 22.30 -17.51 2.98
N ALA A 382 21.74 -17.54 4.18
CA ALA A 382 22.32 -18.16 5.35
C ALA A 382 21.78 -19.59 5.51
N GLN A 383 22.69 -20.56 5.58
CA GLN A 383 22.36 -21.99 5.65
C GLN A 383 22.83 -22.60 6.98
N PRO A 384 22.23 -22.21 8.11
CA PRO A 384 22.61 -22.79 9.40
C PRO A 384 22.21 -24.28 9.47
N PRO A 385 22.89 -25.09 10.32
CA PRO A 385 22.39 -26.44 10.64
C PRO A 385 21.03 -26.30 11.34
N ALA A 386 20.08 -27.19 11.03
CA ALA A 386 18.74 -27.15 11.63
C ALA A 386 18.77 -27.31 13.16
N LYS A 387 19.82 -27.90 13.72
CA LYS A 387 19.99 -28.15 15.16
C LYS A 387 21.45 -28.12 15.56
N VAL A 388 21.74 -27.50 16.70
CA VAL A 388 23.07 -27.48 17.34
C VAL A 388 22.96 -28.11 18.71
N SER A 389 23.88 -29.04 19.06
CA SER A 389 23.93 -29.67 20.37
C SER A 389 24.87 -28.90 21.29
N VAL A 390 24.36 -28.47 22.45
CA VAL A 390 25.17 -27.98 23.57
C VAL A 390 25.57 -29.18 24.38
N PRO A 391 26.88 -29.50 24.54
CA PRO A 391 27.34 -30.69 25.20
C PRO A 391 27.01 -30.70 26.71
N PHE A 392 27.02 -31.88 27.32
CA PHE A 392 26.89 -32.05 28.78
C PHE A 392 27.85 -31.10 29.54
N ALA A 393 27.34 -30.47 30.58
CA ALA A 393 28.04 -29.50 31.46
C ALA A 393 28.48 -28.20 30.76
N ALA A 394 28.26 -28.02 29.46
CA ALA A 394 28.48 -26.75 28.79
C ALA A 394 27.21 -25.87 28.86
N SER A 395 27.38 -24.55 28.83
CA SER A 395 26.30 -23.57 28.74
C SER A 395 26.26 -22.88 27.35
N SER A 396 27.13 -23.27 26.43
CA SER A 396 27.15 -22.71 25.06
C SER A 396 27.71 -23.70 24.05
N ALA A 397 27.41 -23.47 22.78
CA ALA A 397 28.01 -24.19 21.65
C ALA A 397 28.19 -23.25 20.46
N SER A 398 29.35 -23.39 19.80
CA SER A 398 29.62 -22.65 18.56
C SER A 398 29.38 -23.53 17.35
N PHE A 399 28.95 -22.90 16.26
CA PHE A 399 28.65 -23.58 14.99
C PHE A 399 28.95 -22.66 13.80
N SER A 400 29.04 -23.25 12.62
CA SER A 400 29.30 -22.51 11.39
C SER A 400 28.01 -22.37 10.58
N ILE A 401 27.83 -21.20 9.99
CA ILE A 401 26.72 -20.87 9.07
C ILE A 401 27.34 -20.63 7.69
N PRO A 402 27.25 -21.58 6.75
CA PRO A 402 27.58 -21.33 5.37
C PRO A 402 26.69 -20.26 4.76
N THR A 403 27.24 -19.43 3.86
CA THR A 403 26.46 -18.48 3.10
C THR A 403 26.55 -18.74 1.61
N SER A 404 25.49 -18.41 0.88
CA SER A 404 25.49 -18.43 -0.58
C SER A 404 26.14 -17.16 -1.15
N VAL A 405 26.64 -17.24 -2.38
CA VAL A 405 27.08 -16.06 -3.15
C VAL A 405 25.87 -15.16 -3.42
N VAL A 406 26.02 -13.86 -3.17
CA VAL A 406 24.97 -12.87 -3.34
C VAL A 406 25.32 -11.85 -4.42
N ALA A 407 24.30 -11.39 -5.15
CA ALA A 407 24.43 -10.36 -6.18
C ALA A 407 24.28 -8.94 -5.60
N ALA A 408 23.59 -8.80 -4.47
CA ALA A 408 23.43 -7.58 -3.70
C ALA A 408 23.54 -7.91 -2.20
N SER A 409 23.80 -6.92 -1.37
CA SER A 409 23.86 -7.11 0.09
C SER A 409 22.54 -7.70 0.61
N GLN A 410 22.65 -8.77 1.41
CA GLN A 410 21.53 -9.48 2.01
C GLN A 410 21.71 -9.49 3.52
N THR A 411 20.74 -8.96 4.25
CA THR A 411 20.66 -9.12 5.70
C THR A 411 20.04 -10.47 6.02
N CYS A 412 20.69 -11.25 6.88
CA CYS A 412 20.24 -12.56 7.34
C CYS A 412 20.03 -12.48 8.86
N ILE A 413 18.83 -12.82 9.31
CA ILE A 413 18.51 -12.97 10.73
C ILE A 413 18.52 -14.47 11.06
N VAL A 414 19.35 -14.85 11.99
CA VAL A 414 19.44 -16.23 12.50
C VAL A 414 18.71 -16.27 13.82
N THR A 415 17.88 -17.29 14.01
CA THR A 415 17.09 -17.54 15.23
C THR A 415 17.52 -18.85 15.86
N ALA A 416 17.83 -18.81 17.15
CA ALA A 416 18.04 -20.01 17.99
C ALA A 416 16.81 -20.22 18.88
N THR A 417 16.30 -21.45 18.95
CA THR A 417 15.10 -21.79 19.72
C THR A 417 15.32 -23.00 20.62
N LEU A 418 14.84 -22.91 21.86
CA LEU A 418 14.80 -24.04 22.80
C LEU A 418 13.52 -23.95 23.61
N GLY A 419 12.61 -24.91 23.42
CA GLY A 419 11.26 -24.81 23.97
C GLY A 419 10.56 -23.56 23.48
N ARG A 420 10.20 -22.65 24.40
CA ARG A 420 9.55 -21.36 24.10
C ARG A 420 10.52 -20.18 24.03
N SER A 421 11.78 -20.38 24.44
CA SER A 421 12.77 -19.32 24.37
C SER A 421 13.37 -19.21 22.98
N SER A 422 13.60 -17.99 22.53
CA SER A 422 14.28 -17.72 21.28
C SER A 422 15.13 -16.46 21.38
N GLU A 423 16.29 -16.50 20.72
CA GLU A 423 17.19 -15.37 20.57
C GLU A 423 17.58 -15.22 19.11
N THR A 424 17.83 -13.99 18.69
CA THR A 424 18.18 -13.66 17.31
C THR A 424 19.53 -12.95 17.21
N ALA A 425 20.24 -13.20 16.12
CA ALA A 425 21.40 -12.44 15.72
C ALA A 425 21.37 -12.18 14.21
N GLN A 426 21.93 -11.08 13.78
CA GLN A 426 21.95 -10.73 12.37
C GLN A 426 23.36 -10.51 11.84
N PHE A 427 23.55 -10.81 10.57
CA PHE A 427 24.74 -10.44 9.81
C PHE A 427 24.35 -10.07 8.38
N THR A 428 25.26 -9.39 7.67
CA THR A 428 25.06 -9.00 6.27
C THR A 428 26.00 -9.78 5.37
N ALA A 429 25.46 -10.54 4.42
CA ALA A 429 26.21 -11.11 3.32
C ALA A 429 26.37 -10.06 2.22
N ILE A 430 27.62 -9.74 1.86
CA ILE A 430 27.94 -8.71 0.86
C ILE A 430 28.46 -9.36 -0.42
N PRO A 431 28.19 -8.80 -1.60
CA PRO A 431 28.70 -9.34 -2.85
C PRO A 431 30.23 -9.17 -2.94
N ALA A 432 30.91 -10.22 -3.38
CA ALA A 432 32.36 -10.17 -3.59
C ALA A 432 32.76 -9.29 -4.79
N LEU A 433 31.87 -9.16 -5.76
CA LEU A 433 31.99 -8.29 -6.92
C LEU A 433 30.71 -7.49 -7.10
N GLN A 434 30.82 -6.20 -7.37
CA GLN A 434 29.69 -5.33 -7.76
C GLN A 434 29.99 -4.70 -9.11
N LEU A 435 28.92 -4.48 -9.90
CA LEU A 435 28.95 -3.74 -11.14
C LEU A 435 27.83 -2.70 -11.11
N ALA A 436 28.19 -1.42 -11.20
CA ALA A 436 27.26 -0.32 -11.28
C ALA A 436 27.47 0.46 -12.58
N LEU A 437 26.39 0.93 -13.19
CA LEU A 437 26.38 1.83 -14.33
C LEU A 437 25.87 3.20 -13.88
N ALA A 438 26.48 4.27 -14.36
CA ALA A 438 26.06 5.64 -14.05
C ALA A 438 24.65 5.98 -14.58
N SER A 439 24.19 5.21 -15.59
CA SER A 439 22.83 5.31 -16.12
C SER A 439 22.36 3.95 -16.61
N SER A 440 21.08 3.65 -16.43
CA SER A 440 20.44 2.44 -16.99
C SER A 440 19.97 2.64 -18.43
N SER A 441 20.05 3.86 -18.96
CA SER A 441 19.70 4.15 -20.36
C SER A 441 20.59 5.26 -20.95
N VAL A 442 20.80 5.20 -22.26
CA VAL A 442 21.61 6.17 -23.02
C VAL A 442 21.11 6.25 -24.46
N VAL A 443 21.27 7.40 -25.11
CA VAL A 443 21.04 7.53 -26.55
C VAL A 443 22.26 6.98 -27.29
N GLY A 444 22.06 6.05 -28.23
CA GLY A 444 23.12 5.48 -29.04
C GLY A 444 23.67 6.48 -30.06
N GLY A 445 24.98 6.42 -30.31
CA GLY A 445 25.66 7.25 -31.30
C GLY A 445 27.08 7.64 -30.88
N SER A 446 27.89 8.06 -31.84
CA SER A 446 29.28 8.43 -31.58
C SER A 446 29.38 9.60 -30.61
N GLY A 447 30.20 9.46 -29.55
CA GLY A 447 30.38 10.45 -28.51
C GLY A 447 29.49 10.26 -27.28
N ASN A 448 28.45 9.44 -27.33
CA ASN A 448 27.64 9.12 -26.16
C ASN A 448 28.27 7.93 -25.41
N THR A 449 28.51 8.14 -24.13
CA THR A 449 29.17 7.16 -23.27
C THR A 449 28.43 6.99 -21.95
N VAL A 450 28.58 5.83 -21.31
CA VAL A 450 28.14 5.57 -19.95
C VAL A 450 29.34 5.08 -19.15
N SER A 451 29.56 5.67 -17.97
CA SER A 451 30.57 5.16 -17.05
C SER A 451 30.04 3.93 -16.30
N GLY A 452 30.85 2.87 -16.28
CA GLY A 452 30.65 1.71 -15.43
C GLY A 452 31.71 1.69 -14.32
N THR A 453 31.36 1.19 -13.14
CA THR A 453 32.27 0.99 -12.02
C THR A 453 32.16 -0.44 -11.52
N VAL A 454 33.30 -1.11 -11.41
CA VAL A 454 33.41 -2.40 -10.73
C VAL A 454 33.99 -2.18 -9.33
N THR A 455 33.45 -2.89 -8.35
CA THR A 455 33.91 -2.84 -6.95
C THR A 455 34.08 -4.26 -6.43
N ILE A 456 35.21 -4.54 -5.77
CA ILE A 456 35.45 -5.77 -5.02
C ILE A 456 35.41 -5.47 -3.54
N ALA A 457 34.94 -6.43 -2.75
CA ALA A 457 34.71 -6.21 -1.32
C ALA A 457 36.02 -6.10 -0.51
N ASP A 458 37.04 -6.85 -0.92
CA ASP A 458 38.40 -6.76 -0.31
C ASP A 458 39.30 -5.94 -1.23
N GLY A 459 40.32 -5.27 -0.67
CA GLY A 459 41.32 -4.56 -1.48
C GLY A 459 42.02 -5.49 -2.46
N ALA A 460 42.31 -5.00 -3.66
CA ALA A 460 42.98 -5.77 -4.70
C ALA A 460 44.35 -6.26 -4.22
N PRO A 461 44.80 -7.50 -4.57
CA PRO A 461 46.12 -8.04 -4.25
C PRO A 461 47.25 -7.14 -4.73
N ILE A 462 48.51 -7.41 -4.26
CA ILE A 462 49.70 -6.62 -4.60
C ILE A 462 49.91 -6.48 -6.13
N ILE A 463 49.45 -7.46 -6.91
CA ILE A 463 49.52 -7.42 -8.38
C ILE A 463 48.32 -6.74 -9.03
N GLY A 464 47.40 -6.19 -8.23
CA GLY A 464 46.09 -5.68 -8.69
C GLY A 464 45.07 -6.81 -8.94
N ALA A 465 43.83 -6.43 -9.25
CA ALA A 465 42.76 -7.35 -9.61
C ALA A 465 42.26 -7.05 -11.03
N THR A 466 42.30 -8.03 -11.92
CA THR A 466 41.78 -7.90 -13.28
C THR A 466 40.35 -8.41 -13.35
N ILE A 467 39.44 -7.52 -13.73
CA ILE A 467 38.00 -7.83 -13.91
C ILE A 467 37.74 -7.96 -15.43
N THR A 468 37.28 -9.11 -15.85
CA THR A 468 36.89 -9.33 -17.26
C THR A 468 35.50 -8.77 -17.50
N LEU A 469 35.34 -7.98 -18.56
CA LEU A 469 34.07 -7.35 -18.94
C LEU A 469 33.54 -7.97 -20.25
N LYS A 470 32.22 -8.05 -20.36
CA LYS A 470 31.54 -8.52 -21.58
C LYS A 470 30.23 -7.76 -21.77
N SER A 471 29.99 -7.36 -23.02
CA SER A 471 28.69 -6.87 -23.47
C SER A 471 27.93 -7.94 -24.23
N SER A 472 26.62 -7.99 -24.09
CA SER A 472 25.73 -8.89 -24.82
C SER A 472 25.41 -8.40 -26.24
N ASP A 473 25.65 -7.12 -26.56
CA ASP A 473 25.30 -6.51 -27.86
C ASP A 473 26.35 -5.48 -28.26
N ALA A 474 26.64 -5.44 -29.56
CA ALA A 474 27.59 -4.49 -30.17
C ALA A 474 27.10 -3.03 -30.09
N ALA A 475 25.85 -2.76 -29.72
CA ALA A 475 25.32 -1.42 -29.48
C ALA A 475 25.99 -0.70 -28.27
N ALA A 476 26.60 -1.46 -27.34
CA ALA A 476 27.32 -0.93 -26.19
C ALA A 476 28.58 -1.73 -25.91
N PRO A 477 29.66 -1.62 -26.73
CA PRO A 477 30.91 -2.32 -26.52
C PRO A 477 31.59 -1.83 -25.22
N VAL A 478 32.26 -2.77 -24.54
CA VAL A 478 33.06 -2.53 -23.33
C VAL A 478 34.50 -2.92 -23.55
N PRO A 479 35.47 -2.38 -22.80
CA PRO A 479 36.83 -2.93 -22.78
C PRO A 479 36.80 -4.43 -22.40
N TYR A 480 37.75 -5.20 -22.88
CA TYR A 480 37.87 -6.63 -22.53
C TYR A 480 38.03 -6.82 -21.00
N SER A 481 38.75 -5.92 -20.36
CA SER A 481 38.99 -5.96 -18.93
C SER A 481 39.24 -4.55 -18.35
N VAL A 482 39.07 -4.42 -17.04
CA VAL A 482 39.50 -3.29 -16.25
C VAL A 482 40.30 -3.78 -15.05
N SER A 483 41.39 -3.09 -14.69
CA SER A 483 42.26 -3.46 -13.56
C SER A 483 41.98 -2.54 -12.37
N ILE A 484 41.75 -3.15 -11.20
CA ILE A 484 41.71 -2.45 -9.92
C ILE A 484 43.14 -2.46 -9.35
N PRO A 485 43.74 -1.30 -9.11
CA PRO A 485 45.11 -1.22 -8.59
C PRO A 485 45.26 -1.87 -7.20
N SER A 486 46.48 -2.31 -6.88
CA SER A 486 46.81 -2.90 -5.57
C SER A 486 46.29 -2.05 -4.40
N GLY A 487 45.60 -2.68 -3.45
CA GLY A 487 45.01 -2.06 -2.27
C GLY A 487 43.73 -1.25 -2.52
N GLN A 488 43.37 -0.96 -3.77
CA GLN A 488 42.13 -0.30 -4.12
C GLN A 488 40.97 -1.31 -4.18
N THR A 489 39.73 -0.83 -4.00
CA THR A 489 38.53 -1.67 -4.06
C THR A 489 37.70 -1.46 -5.31
N SER A 490 38.01 -0.46 -6.15
CA SER A 490 37.19 -0.15 -7.32
C SER A 490 38.01 0.39 -8.49
N ALA A 491 37.45 0.24 -9.70
CA ALA A 491 37.94 0.88 -10.91
C ALA A 491 36.76 1.21 -11.83
N SER A 492 36.89 2.31 -12.58
CA SER A 492 35.88 2.73 -13.54
C SER A 492 36.30 2.39 -14.97
N PHE A 493 35.33 2.16 -15.85
CA PHE A 493 35.50 1.94 -17.27
C PHE A 493 34.44 2.69 -18.07
N THR A 494 34.71 2.91 -19.34
CA THR A 494 33.78 3.63 -20.23
C THR A 494 33.11 2.64 -21.18
N ILE A 495 31.78 2.75 -21.28
CA ILE A 495 30.96 2.08 -22.27
C ILE A 495 30.67 3.07 -23.38
N THR A 496 31.15 2.84 -24.57
CA THR A 496 30.78 3.62 -25.74
C THR A 496 29.50 3.06 -26.36
N THR A 497 28.72 3.88 -27.07
CA THR A 497 27.49 3.38 -27.68
C THR A 497 27.50 3.59 -29.20
N ALA A 498 26.96 2.63 -29.93
CA ALA A 498 26.72 2.71 -31.36
C ALA A 498 25.31 3.30 -31.63
N ALA A 499 25.14 3.90 -32.79
CA ALA A 499 23.82 4.32 -33.23
C ALA A 499 22.92 3.10 -33.51
N VAL A 500 21.71 3.12 -32.98
CA VAL A 500 20.69 2.07 -33.16
C VAL A 500 19.43 2.67 -33.80
N THR A 501 18.69 1.84 -34.53
CA THR A 501 17.43 2.25 -35.18
C THR A 501 16.20 1.95 -34.32
N ALA A 502 16.34 1.10 -33.29
CA ALA A 502 15.34 0.76 -32.29
C ALA A 502 16.03 0.59 -30.94
N ALA A 503 15.30 0.74 -29.85
CA ALA A 503 15.84 0.52 -28.51
C ALA A 503 16.41 -0.90 -28.34
N ARG A 504 17.65 -0.99 -27.81
CA ARG A 504 18.37 -2.23 -27.57
C ARG A 504 18.60 -2.42 -26.07
N ALA A 505 18.12 -3.53 -25.54
CA ALA A 505 18.44 -3.95 -24.19
C ALA A 505 19.80 -4.70 -24.21
N VAL A 506 20.80 -4.13 -23.55
CA VAL A 506 22.16 -4.66 -23.47
C VAL A 506 22.45 -5.07 -22.04
N THR A 507 23.04 -6.26 -21.86
CA THR A 507 23.56 -6.70 -20.56
C THR A 507 25.06 -6.56 -20.54
N ILE A 508 25.57 -5.75 -19.63
CA ILE A 508 27.00 -5.65 -19.33
C ILE A 508 27.30 -6.62 -18.19
N SER A 509 28.29 -7.47 -18.33
CA SER A 509 28.72 -8.39 -17.28
C SER A 509 30.19 -8.20 -16.91
N ALA A 510 30.48 -8.33 -15.63
CA ALA A 510 31.81 -8.30 -15.05
C ALA A 510 32.09 -9.64 -14.36
N THR A 511 33.30 -10.15 -14.48
CA THR A 511 33.72 -11.43 -13.87
C THR A 511 35.08 -11.28 -13.18
N TYR A 512 35.13 -11.75 -11.92
CA TYR A 512 36.33 -11.82 -11.10
C TYR A 512 36.42 -13.18 -10.41
N GLY A 513 37.37 -14.02 -10.83
CA GLY A 513 37.39 -15.42 -10.41
C GLY A 513 36.09 -16.15 -10.75
N ASN A 514 35.44 -16.70 -9.73
CA ASN A 514 34.15 -17.40 -9.87
C ASN A 514 32.95 -16.45 -9.69
N PHE A 515 33.18 -15.16 -9.40
CA PHE A 515 32.10 -14.20 -9.18
C PHE A 515 31.75 -13.47 -10.47
N LYS A 516 30.46 -13.41 -10.77
CA LYS A 516 29.94 -12.73 -11.95
C LYS A 516 28.80 -11.80 -11.54
N GLN A 517 28.83 -10.57 -12.05
CA GLN A 517 27.77 -9.59 -11.91
C GLN A 517 27.34 -9.07 -13.28
N SER A 518 26.11 -8.61 -13.37
CA SER A 518 25.59 -8.00 -14.59
C SER A 518 24.70 -6.81 -14.29
N ALA A 519 24.70 -5.85 -15.20
CA ALA A 519 23.86 -4.67 -15.17
C ALA A 519 23.20 -4.46 -16.54
N ALA A 520 21.95 -4.04 -16.54
CA ALA A 520 21.21 -3.74 -17.75
C ALA A 520 21.45 -2.30 -18.21
N LEU A 521 21.61 -2.10 -19.52
CA LEU A 521 21.72 -0.81 -20.18
C LEU A 521 20.79 -0.79 -21.39
N THR A 522 19.88 0.17 -21.47
CA THR A 522 19.07 0.38 -22.67
C THR A 522 19.72 1.42 -23.57
N VAL A 523 20.09 1.03 -24.78
CA VAL A 523 20.56 1.96 -25.83
C VAL A 523 19.37 2.34 -26.68
N ASN A 524 18.96 3.60 -26.59
CA ASN A 524 17.83 4.15 -27.32
C ASN A 524 18.29 4.69 -28.67
N PRO A 525 17.44 4.66 -29.72
CA PRO A 525 17.75 5.34 -30.96
C PRO A 525 17.88 6.84 -30.68
N PRO A 526 18.75 7.57 -31.42
CA PRO A 526 18.75 9.01 -31.38
C PRO A 526 17.32 9.47 -31.72
N GLY A 527 16.68 10.16 -30.78
CA GLY A 527 15.30 10.60 -30.94
C GLY A 527 15.20 11.48 -32.18
N SER A 528 14.21 11.25 -33.03
CA SER A 528 13.78 12.24 -34.00
C SER A 528 13.33 13.45 -33.17
N ALA A 529 14.11 14.51 -33.18
CA ALA A 529 13.81 15.72 -32.44
C ALA A 529 12.48 16.27 -32.97
N THR A 530 11.38 16.03 -32.26
CA THR A 530 10.04 16.46 -32.64
C THR A 530 9.95 17.95 -32.54
N LEU A 531 9.41 18.60 -33.59
CA LEU A 531 9.16 20.04 -33.60
C LEU A 531 8.05 20.39 -32.59
N THR A 532 8.40 21.12 -31.53
CA THR A 532 7.46 21.51 -30.47
C THR A 532 6.85 22.90 -30.72
N GLY A 533 7.56 23.78 -31.42
CA GLY A 533 7.06 25.13 -31.67
C GLY A 533 7.76 25.86 -32.80
N VAL A 534 7.07 26.87 -33.32
CA VAL A 534 7.63 27.99 -34.09
C VAL A 534 7.09 29.27 -33.49
N ALA A 535 7.94 30.26 -33.31
CA ALA A 535 7.59 31.59 -32.79
C ALA A 535 8.09 32.66 -33.72
N VAL A 536 7.41 33.83 -33.75
CA VAL A 536 7.77 35.00 -34.52
C VAL A 536 7.84 36.22 -33.60
N SER A 537 8.95 36.95 -33.65
CA SER A 537 9.16 38.13 -32.82
C SER A 537 9.87 39.27 -33.62
N PRO A 538 9.33 40.49 -33.63
CA PRO A 538 7.99 40.85 -33.20
C PRO A 538 6.91 40.19 -34.08
N ASN A 539 5.73 39.90 -33.53
CA ASN A 539 4.63 39.28 -34.28
C ASN A 539 3.77 40.28 -35.06
N ARG A 540 4.15 41.57 -34.98
CA ARG A 540 3.58 42.68 -35.76
C ARG A 540 4.70 43.58 -36.22
N VAL A 541 4.76 43.86 -37.53
CA VAL A 541 5.80 44.69 -38.14
C VAL A 541 5.22 45.59 -39.23
N THR A 542 5.89 46.70 -39.48
CA THR A 542 5.63 47.53 -40.67
C THR A 542 6.23 46.85 -41.90
N GLY A 543 5.47 46.79 -42.98
CA GLY A 543 5.93 46.22 -44.25
C GLY A 543 7.26 46.84 -44.72
N GLY A 544 8.20 45.93 -45.07
CA GLY A 544 9.59 46.29 -45.36
C GLY A 544 10.57 46.10 -44.20
N THR A 545 10.07 45.91 -42.95
CA THR A 545 10.91 45.53 -41.79
C THR A 545 10.91 44.04 -41.56
N SER A 546 12.09 43.46 -41.29
CA SER A 546 12.19 42.02 -41.01
C SER A 546 11.73 41.65 -39.60
N ALA A 547 11.22 40.43 -39.42
CA ALA A 547 10.98 39.79 -38.14
C ALA A 547 11.89 38.56 -37.98
N ALA A 548 12.12 38.15 -36.74
CA ALA A 548 12.83 36.90 -36.44
C ALA A 548 11.84 35.78 -36.18
N GLY A 549 12.06 34.63 -36.82
CA GLY A 549 11.40 33.38 -36.52
C GLY A 549 12.33 32.48 -35.73
N THR A 550 11.80 31.67 -34.79
CA THR A 550 12.54 30.68 -34.05
C THR A 550 11.78 29.36 -34.05
N VAL A 551 12.42 28.28 -34.47
CA VAL A 551 11.90 26.91 -34.32
C VAL A 551 12.46 26.30 -33.06
N THR A 552 11.64 25.49 -32.34
CA THR A 552 12.04 24.79 -31.11
C THR A 552 11.73 23.32 -31.23
N LEU A 553 12.68 22.47 -30.81
CA LEU A 553 12.57 21.03 -30.76
C LEU A 553 12.35 20.56 -29.30
N GLY A 554 11.66 19.44 -29.12
CA GLY A 554 11.42 18.81 -27.82
C GLY A 554 12.63 18.07 -27.23
N ALA A 555 13.69 17.88 -28.04
CA ALA A 555 14.95 17.27 -27.64
C ALA A 555 16.09 17.87 -28.46
N PRO A 556 17.36 17.81 -28.01
CA PRO A 556 18.52 18.24 -28.79
C PRO A 556 18.59 17.54 -30.16
N ALA A 557 18.91 18.29 -31.19
CA ALA A 557 19.08 17.76 -32.55
C ALA A 557 20.20 16.72 -32.60
N SER A 558 20.02 15.67 -33.39
CA SER A 558 20.99 14.59 -33.61
C SER A 558 22.29 15.07 -34.26
N VAL A 559 23.32 14.21 -34.28
CA VAL A 559 24.68 14.51 -34.80
C VAL A 559 24.70 15.04 -36.25
N GLY A 560 23.67 14.86 -37.02
CA GLY A 560 23.52 15.47 -38.37
C GLY A 560 22.76 16.80 -38.39
N GLY A 561 22.31 17.29 -37.23
CA GLY A 561 21.35 18.39 -37.13
C GLY A 561 19.93 17.96 -37.52
N THR A 562 18.96 18.86 -37.30
CA THR A 562 17.56 18.63 -37.72
C THR A 562 17.15 19.70 -38.70
N ILE A 563 16.83 19.29 -39.92
CA ILE A 563 16.31 20.21 -40.96
C ILE A 563 14.82 20.44 -40.71
N VAL A 564 14.44 21.69 -40.52
CA VAL A 564 13.04 22.12 -40.37
C VAL A 564 12.66 22.90 -41.64
N SER A 565 11.73 22.37 -42.40
CA SER A 565 11.20 23.06 -43.60
C SER A 565 10.29 24.22 -43.19
N LEU A 566 10.42 25.35 -43.85
CA LEU A 566 9.67 26.56 -43.56
C LEU A 566 8.82 26.98 -44.77
N ARG A 567 7.62 27.46 -44.49
CA ARG A 567 6.71 27.98 -45.52
C ARG A 567 5.94 29.20 -45.01
N SER A 568 5.77 30.17 -45.85
CA SER A 568 4.87 31.32 -45.65
C SER A 568 3.56 31.09 -46.38
N SER A 569 2.43 31.48 -45.79
CA SER A 569 1.11 31.47 -46.46
C SER A 569 0.98 32.56 -47.52
N SER A 570 1.82 33.63 -47.45
CA SER A 570 1.84 34.73 -48.42
C SER A 570 3.30 35.22 -48.64
N PRO A 571 4.09 34.53 -49.49
CA PRO A 571 5.46 34.94 -49.77
C PRO A 571 5.62 36.36 -50.30
N PRO A 572 4.64 36.93 -51.07
CA PRO A 572 4.72 38.32 -51.49
C PRO A 572 4.57 39.35 -50.36
N THR A 573 3.97 38.96 -49.22
CA THR A 573 3.80 39.81 -48.03
C THR A 573 4.92 39.58 -47.02
N ALA A 574 5.26 38.31 -46.77
CA ALA A 574 6.36 37.91 -45.90
C ALA A 574 6.98 36.62 -46.41
N SER A 575 8.27 36.60 -46.69
CA SER A 575 9.00 35.42 -47.15
C SER A 575 9.89 34.85 -46.05
N VAL A 576 10.10 33.53 -46.10
CA VAL A 576 10.99 32.79 -45.20
C VAL A 576 11.96 31.93 -46.02
N PRO A 577 13.13 31.56 -45.51
CA PRO A 577 13.98 30.58 -46.18
C PRO A 577 13.24 29.24 -46.29
N GLY A 578 13.59 28.41 -47.29
CA GLY A 578 12.94 27.12 -47.52
C GLY A 578 13.13 26.14 -46.35
N SER A 579 14.17 26.30 -45.54
CA SER A 579 14.45 25.52 -44.33
C SER A 579 15.42 26.24 -43.40
N VAL A 580 15.47 25.79 -42.17
CA VAL A 580 16.49 26.13 -41.18
C VAL A 580 17.02 24.85 -40.53
N VAL A 581 18.33 24.82 -40.25
CA VAL A 581 18.98 23.64 -39.59
C VAL A 581 19.16 23.95 -38.11
N VAL A 582 18.55 23.13 -37.24
CA VAL A 582 18.90 23.12 -35.82
C VAL A 582 20.20 22.32 -35.69
N GLN A 583 21.26 22.96 -35.24
CA GLN A 583 22.59 22.37 -35.13
C GLN A 583 22.63 21.18 -34.16
N PRO A 584 23.55 20.24 -34.36
CA PRO A 584 23.72 19.12 -33.45
C PRO A 584 23.81 19.57 -31.98
N GLY A 585 23.02 18.93 -31.09
CA GLY A 585 22.98 19.27 -29.66
C GLY A 585 22.16 20.53 -29.31
N ALA A 586 21.74 21.35 -30.28
CA ALA A 586 20.85 22.48 -30.04
C ALA A 586 19.38 22.05 -30.02
N THR A 587 18.56 22.80 -29.29
CA THR A 587 17.09 22.62 -29.22
C THR A 587 16.32 23.69 -29.99
N SER A 588 17.01 24.66 -30.58
CA SER A 588 16.36 25.74 -31.36
C SER A 588 17.27 26.30 -32.46
N ALA A 589 16.67 26.91 -33.45
CA ALA A 589 17.36 27.69 -34.47
C ALA A 589 16.50 28.88 -34.89
N SER A 590 17.15 30.01 -35.17
CA SER A 590 16.48 31.21 -35.62
C SER A 590 16.62 31.38 -37.13
N PHE A 591 15.65 32.04 -37.76
CA PHE A 591 15.62 32.40 -39.17
C PHE A 591 15.01 33.80 -39.36
N THR A 592 15.33 34.46 -40.45
CA THR A 592 14.80 35.79 -40.77
C THR A 592 13.54 35.65 -41.60
N ILE A 593 12.51 36.44 -41.26
CA ILE A 593 11.30 36.65 -42.04
C ILE A 593 11.40 38.02 -42.70
N GLN A 594 11.52 38.03 -44.00
CA GLN A 594 11.58 39.27 -44.79
C GLN A 594 10.17 39.72 -45.14
N THR A 595 9.76 40.92 -44.74
CA THR A 595 8.45 41.48 -45.11
C THR A 595 8.54 42.52 -46.22
N TYR A 596 7.44 42.71 -46.90
CA TYR A 596 7.31 43.65 -48.02
C TYR A 596 6.18 44.65 -47.75
N HIS A 597 6.23 45.79 -48.42
CA HIS A 597 5.22 46.85 -48.29
C HIS A 597 3.82 46.33 -48.63
N VAL A 598 2.85 46.68 -47.78
CA VAL A 598 1.43 46.36 -47.98
C VAL A 598 0.58 47.60 -47.90
N THR A 599 -0.51 47.64 -48.64
CA THR A 599 -1.46 48.75 -48.64
C THR A 599 -2.57 48.63 -47.61
N SER A 600 -2.68 47.47 -46.96
CA SER A 600 -3.58 47.22 -45.87
C SER A 600 -2.98 46.14 -44.98
N THR A 601 -3.38 46.10 -43.69
CA THR A 601 -2.89 45.08 -42.72
C THR A 601 -3.15 43.68 -43.23
N GLN A 602 -2.08 42.87 -43.33
CA GLN A 602 -2.11 41.46 -43.76
C GLN A 602 -1.65 40.56 -42.65
N THR A 603 -2.31 39.42 -42.54
CA THR A 603 -1.92 38.35 -41.60
C THR A 603 -1.29 37.19 -42.36
N VAL A 604 -0.06 36.85 -42.04
CA VAL A 604 0.71 35.80 -42.69
C VAL A 604 0.99 34.67 -41.68
N THR A 605 0.69 33.44 -42.05
CA THR A 605 1.01 32.26 -41.26
C THR A 605 2.35 31.66 -41.69
N ILE A 606 3.29 31.57 -40.77
CA ILE A 606 4.57 30.87 -40.97
C ILE A 606 4.41 29.47 -40.48
N THR A 607 4.65 28.48 -41.32
CA THR A 607 4.56 27.05 -41.01
C THR A 607 5.96 26.46 -41.00
N ALA A 608 6.30 25.79 -39.91
CA ALA A 608 7.51 25.00 -39.76
C ALA A 608 7.12 23.52 -39.74
N THR A 609 7.86 22.65 -40.47
CA THR A 609 7.50 21.25 -40.64
C THR A 609 8.74 20.36 -40.54
N VAL A 610 8.60 19.26 -39.78
CA VAL A 610 9.47 18.07 -39.86
C VAL A 610 8.57 16.86 -40.19
N PRO A 611 9.12 15.72 -40.65
CA PRO A 611 8.28 14.54 -40.97
C PRO A 611 7.28 14.19 -39.86
N GLY A 612 5.99 14.24 -40.18
CA GLY A 612 4.90 13.93 -39.28
C GLY A 612 4.42 15.03 -38.32
N VAL A 613 5.10 16.21 -38.28
CA VAL A 613 4.72 17.31 -37.37
C VAL A 613 4.84 18.65 -38.07
N ALA A 614 3.78 19.45 -37.98
CA ALA A 614 3.77 20.86 -38.39
C ALA A 614 3.38 21.77 -37.22
N LYS A 615 4.01 22.96 -37.16
CA LYS A 615 3.68 24.02 -36.20
C LYS A 615 3.55 25.34 -36.94
N THR A 616 2.71 26.24 -36.45
CA THR A 616 2.43 27.52 -37.09
C THR A 616 2.60 28.69 -36.13
N ALA A 617 3.02 29.81 -36.65
CA ALA A 617 3.00 31.11 -35.96
C ALA A 617 2.45 32.19 -36.90
N VAL A 618 1.85 33.21 -36.34
CA VAL A 618 1.19 34.27 -37.09
C VAL A 618 2.01 35.58 -37.01
N LEU A 619 2.24 36.20 -38.16
CA LEU A 619 2.85 37.50 -38.31
C LEU A 619 1.83 38.48 -38.93
N THR A 620 1.66 39.63 -38.32
CA THR A 620 0.85 40.73 -38.87
C THR A 620 1.77 41.76 -39.49
N VAL A 621 1.59 42.05 -40.79
CA VAL A 621 2.30 43.07 -41.54
C VAL A 621 1.34 44.22 -41.80
N GLN A 622 1.73 45.46 -41.46
CA GLN A 622 0.91 46.66 -41.56
C GLN A 622 1.65 47.82 -42.27
#